data_a530d49bb24febd71c69247a9c2a6039
#
_entry.id   a530d49bb24febd71c69247a9c2a6039
#
_cell.length_a   1.000
_cell.length_b   1.000
_cell.length_c   1.000
_cell.angle_alpha   90.00
_cell.angle_beta   90.00
_cell.angle_gamma   90.00
#
_symmetry.space_group_name_H-M   'P 1'
#
loop_
_entity.id
_entity.type
_entity.pdbx_description
1 polymer ?
#
loop_
_entity_poly.entity_id
_entity_poly.type
_entity_poly.pdbx_seq_one_letter_code
_entity_poly.pdbx_strand_id
1 'polypeptide(L)'
;MIIQVYDQFLTVDECNYLINFYKNNKDLSVEFGHEGCCPRWPLEIPKNITEFKFLQNKLNEKGIYVNNSVMEYVQIVRWPIGSKQTPHYDTAQNYTTLASIIYLNDNFIGGETYFTDGMIFTPRQGRLILFDGQYFEHGVHDVSGNERYVVAAWYKKNEKRTKKIKVY
;
A
#
# COMPACT_ATOMS: atom_id res chain seq x y z
N MET A 1 -12.98 -11.88 -6.70
CA MET A 1 -11.65 -11.33 -6.99
C MET A 1 -11.78 -9.84 -7.23
N ILE A 2 -10.97 -9.04 -6.56
CA ILE A 2 -11.05 -7.58 -6.64
C ILE A 2 -9.67 -7.06 -6.96
N ILE A 3 -9.57 -6.28 -8.05
CA ILE A 3 -8.47 -5.39 -8.34
C ILE A 3 -9.04 -4.10 -8.89
N GLN A 4 -8.66 -2.96 -8.32
CA GLN A 4 -9.14 -1.64 -8.75
C GLN A 4 -7.99 -0.65 -8.72
N VAL A 5 -8.00 0.27 -9.69
CA VAL A 5 -7.00 1.32 -9.85
C VAL A 5 -7.70 2.68 -9.84
N TYR A 6 -7.15 3.60 -9.07
CA TYR A 6 -7.64 4.97 -8.98
C TYR A 6 -6.48 5.93 -9.21
N ASP A 7 -6.51 6.65 -10.33
CA ASP A 7 -5.57 7.75 -10.56
C ASP A 7 -5.95 8.96 -9.71
N GLN A 8 -4.96 9.75 -9.32
CA GLN A 8 -5.14 10.97 -8.50
C GLN A 8 -5.88 10.71 -7.17
N PHE A 9 -5.71 9.51 -6.60
CA PHE A 9 -6.25 9.18 -5.26
C PHE A 9 -5.66 10.07 -4.18
N LEU A 10 -4.34 10.32 -4.25
CA LEU A 10 -3.67 11.39 -3.51
C LEU A 10 -3.27 12.51 -4.47
N THR A 11 -3.32 13.74 -4.00
CA THR A 11 -2.78 14.88 -4.71
C THR A 11 -1.25 14.87 -4.70
N VAL A 12 -0.61 15.63 -5.57
CA VAL A 12 0.85 15.79 -5.58
C VAL A 12 1.35 16.31 -4.23
N ASP A 13 0.64 17.28 -3.64
CA ASP A 13 1.02 17.85 -2.34
C ASP A 13 0.91 16.83 -1.20
N GLU A 14 -0.14 16.00 -1.19
CA GLU A 14 -0.28 14.89 -0.22
C GLU A 14 0.86 13.87 -0.38
N CYS A 15 1.21 13.52 -1.61
CA CYS A 15 2.34 12.62 -1.88
C CYS A 15 3.66 13.20 -1.38
N ASN A 16 3.95 14.45 -1.71
CA ASN A 16 5.17 15.15 -1.29
C ASN A 16 5.23 15.30 0.24
N TYR A 17 4.10 15.58 0.87
CA TYR A 17 4.00 15.62 2.34
C TYR A 17 4.43 14.29 2.97
N LEU A 18 3.91 13.16 2.47
CA LEU A 18 4.24 11.83 2.98
C LEU A 18 5.71 11.47 2.75
N ILE A 19 6.28 11.81 1.59
CA ILE A 19 7.72 11.60 1.32
C ILE A 19 8.57 12.44 2.27
N ASN A 20 8.24 13.71 2.48
CA ASN A 20 8.97 14.59 3.39
C ASN A 20 8.86 14.12 4.84
N PHE A 21 7.68 13.67 5.26
CA PHE A 21 7.51 13.04 6.57
C PHE A 21 8.44 11.84 6.73
N TYR A 22 8.47 10.92 5.74
CA TYR A 22 9.37 9.78 5.77
C TYR A 22 10.83 10.22 5.91
N LYS A 23 11.29 11.16 5.07
CA LYS A 23 12.68 11.66 5.08
C LYS A 23 13.09 12.26 6.41
N ASN A 24 12.18 12.98 7.07
CA ASN A 24 12.43 13.60 8.37
C ASN A 24 12.40 12.59 9.53
N ASN A 25 11.83 11.42 9.32
CA ASN A 25 11.68 10.36 10.33
C ASN A 25 12.34 9.03 9.89
N LYS A 26 13.26 9.07 8.95
CA LYS A 26 13.89 7.86 8.37
C LYS A 26 14.56 6.96 9.41
N ASP A 27 15.04 7.53 10.50
CA ASP A 27 15.71 6.78 11.58
C ASP A 27 14.74 5.87 12.37
N LEU A 28 13.42 6.08 12.21
CA LEU A 28 12.38 5.22 12.76
C LEU A 28 12.01 4.07 11.80
N SER A 29 12.49 4.10 10.55
CA SER A 29 12.27 3.01 9.60
C SER A 29 13.21 1.84 9.90
N VAL A 30 12.72 0.63 9.67
CA VAL A 30 13.48 -0.60 9.90
C VAL A 30 13.74 -1.27 8.56
N GLU A 31 14.98 -1.72 8.34
CA GLU A 31 15.29 -2.52 7.17
C GLU A 31 14.49 -3.82 7.17
N PHE A 32 13.82 -4.09 6.08
CA PHE A 32 13.09 -5.33 5.87
C PHE A 32 13.53 -5.95 4.54
N GLY A 33 14.06 -7.15 4.62
CA GLY A 33 14.46 -7.95 3.47
C GLY A 33 14.53 -9.42 3.87
N HIS A 34 14.38 -10.29 2.88
CA HIS A 34 14.54 -11.74 3.02
C HIS A 34 15.05 -12.29 1.68
N GLU A 35 15.38 -13.56 1.63
CA GLU A 35 15.80 -14.22 0.39
C GLU A 35 14.77 -13.97 -0.74
N GLY A 36 15.27 -13.50 -1.88
CA GLY A 36 14.44 -13.10 -3.03
C GLY A 36 13.82 -11.69 -2.96
N CYS A 37 14.03 -10.97 -1.86
CA CYS A 37 13.57 -9.60 -1.67
C CYS A 37 14.73 -8.71 -1.26
N CYS A 38 15.10 -7.76 -2.11
CA CYS A 38 16.10 -6.77 -1.76
C CYS A 38 15.60 -5.84 -0.65
N PRO A 39 16.51 -5.28 0.17
CA PRO A 39 16.15 -4.45 1.30
C PRO A 39 15.22 -3.31 0.94
N ARG A 40 14.17 -3.12 1.73
CA ARG A 40 13.31 -1.95 1.74
C ARG A 40 13.15 -1.42 3.16
N TRP A 41 12.78 -0.16 3.31
CA TRP A 41 12.65 0.50 4.60
C TRP A 41 11.23 0.98 4.84
N PRO A 42 10.36 0.15 5.46
CA PRO A 42 9.05 0.58 5.92
C PRO A 42 9.14 1.48 7.16
N LEU A 43 8.28 2.49 7.19
CA LEU A 43 7.97 3.33 8.34
C LEU A 43 6.49 3.20 8.65
N GLU A 44 6.15 2.59 9.78
CA GLU A 44 4.77 2.42 10.21
C GLU A 44 4.12 3.76 10.55
N ILE A 45 2.88 3.95 10.09
CA ILE A 45 2.05 5.09 10.46
C ILE A 45 1.08 4.65 11.57
N PRO A 46 1.23 5.16 12.81
CA PRO A 46 0.33 4.81 13.90
C PRO A 46 -1.12 5.26 13.63
N LYS A 47 -2.09 4.44 14.05
CA LYS A 47 -3.53 4.63 13.75
C LYS A 47 -4.15 5.94 14.26
N ASN A 48 -3.60 6.56 15.27
CA ASN A 48 -4.25 7.66 15.99
C ASN A 48 -3.57 9.01 15.81
N ILE A 49 -2.66 9.14 14.87
CA ILE A 49 -1.97 10.41 14.60
C ILE A 49 -2.87 11.30 13.76
N THR A 50 -3.21 12.48 14.29
CA THR A 50 -4.09 13.45 13.64
C THR A 50 -3.60 13.87 12.25
N GLU A 51 -2.30 13.99 12.08
CA GLU A 51 -1.63 14.38 10.83
C GLU A 51 -1.93 13.45 9.65
N PHE A 52 -2.23 12.17 9.93
CA PHE A 52 -2.52 11.17 8.89
C PHE A 52 -3.99 10.78 8.78
N LYS A 53 -4.89 11.47 9.48
CA LYS A 53 -6.33 11.19 9.38
C LYS A 53 -6.85 11.28 7.96
N PHE A 54 -6.34 12.21 7.15
CA PHE A 54 -6.74 12.33 5.75
C PHE A 54 -6.48 11.04 4.98
N LEU A 55 -5.27 10.47 5.11
CA LEU A 55 -4.88 9.22 4.45
C LEU A 55 -5.71 8.06 4.96
N GLN A 56 -5.83 7.91 6.27
CA GLN A 56 -6.58 6.83 6.91
C GLN A 56 -8.05 6.88 6.54
N ASN A 57 -8.68 8.05 6.48
CA ASN A 57 -10.07 8.22 6.08
C ASN A 57 -10.26 7.83 4.61
N LYS A 58 -9.43 8.32 3.70
CA LYS A 58 -9.48 7.97 2.28
C LYS A 58 -9.33 6.45 2.06
N LEU A 59 -8.37 5.81 2.74
CA LEU A 59 -8.15 4.36 2.65
C LEU A 59 -9.32 3.56 3.21
N ASN A 60 -9.87 3.95 4.38
CA ASN A 60 -11.04 3.30 4.97
C ASN A 60 -12.28 3.44 4.11
N GLU A 61 -12.53 4.63 3.55
CA GLU A 61 -13.66 4.85 2.65
C GLU A 61 -13.59 3.90 1.45
N LYS A 62 -12.43 3.78 0.82
CA LYS A 62 -12.24 2.85 -0.31
C LYS A 62 -12.39 1.39 0.10
N GLY A 63 -11.79 0.98 1.20
CA GLY A 63 -11.91 -0.40 1.70
C GLY A 63 -13.36 -0.79 2.01
N ILE A 64 -14.12 0.11 2.64
CA ILE A 64 -15.54 -0.09 2.94
C ILE A 64 -16.36 -0.18 1.65
N TYR A 65 -16.13 0.75 0.70
CA TYR A 65 -16.85 0.77 -0.57
C TYR A 65 -16.61 -0.50 -1.39
N VAL A 66 -15.37 -0.93 -1.50
CA VAL A 66 -14.97 -2.03 -2.39
C VAL A 66 -15.31 -3.41 -1.82
N ASN A 67 -15.07 -3.66 -0.54
CA ASN A 67 -15.22 -4.99 0.07
C ASN A 67 -15.71 -4.96 1.52
N ASN A 68 -16.35 -3.91 1.98
CA ASN A 68 -16.72 -3.73 3.39
C ASN A 68 -15.54 -4.03 4.34
N SER A 69 -14.38 -3.51 4.01
CA SER A 69 -13.13 -3.70 4.76
C SER A 69 -12.61 -2.38 5.31
N VAL A 70 -11.97 -2.42 6.46
CA VAL A 70 -11.31 -1.26 7.09
C VAL A 70 -9.81 -1.46 7.14
N MET A 71 -9.09 -0.37 6.98
CA MET A 71 -7.63 -0.38 7.07
C MET A 71 -7.20 -0.82 8.48
N GLU A 72 -6.34 -1.83 8.54
CA GLU A 72 -5.77 -2.36 9.78
C GLU A 72 -4.37 -1.85 10.02
N TYR A 73 -3.56 -1.81 8.97
CA TYR A 73 -2.16 -1.47 9.04
C TYR A 73 -1.75 -0.63 7.84
N VAL A 74 -0.91 0.37 8.03
CA VAL A 74 -0.42 1.26 6.97
C VAL A 74 1.02 1.70 7.25
N GLN A 75 1.81 1.76 6.19
CA GLN A 75 3.21 2.19 6.26
C GLN A 75 3.60 2.97 5.00
N ILE A 76 4.56 3.89 5.15
CA ILE A 76 5.30 4.45 4.03
C ILE A 76 6.54 3.58 3.81
N VAL A 77 6.78 3.15 2.59
CA VAL A 77 7.91 2.26 2.27
C VAL A 77 8.82 2.95 1.27
N ARG A 78 10.09 3.08 1.64
CA ARG A 78 11.16 3.47 0.74
C ARG A 78 11.81 2.22 0.13
N TRP A 79 11.92 2.23 -1.18
CA TRP A 79 12.60 1.23 -1.98
C TRP A 79 13.84 1.87 -2.62
N PRO A 80 15.04 1.58 -2.14
CA PRO A 80 16.29 2.06 -2.73
C PRO A 80 16.47 1.57 -4.16
N ILE A 81 17.39 2.21 -4.88
CA ILE A 81 17.87 1.72 -6.17
C ILE A 81 18.42 0.29 -6.00
N GLY A 82 18.05 -0.61 -6.91
CA GLY A 82 18.37 -2.03 -6.87
C GLY A 82 17.39 -2.88 -6.06
N SER A 83 16.40 -2.26 -5.39
CA SER A 83 15.36 -3.02 -4.69
C SER A 83 14.41 -3.70 -5.66
N LYS A 84 13.93 -4.88 -5.26
CA LYS A 84 12.88 -5.64 -5.94
C LYS A 84 12.16 -6.53 -4.95
N GLN A 85 11.06 -7.13 -5.36
CA GLN A 85 10.39 -8.17 -4.59
C GLN A 85 9.89 -9.27 -5.50
N THR A 86 10.24 -10.51 -5.18
CA THR A 86 9.70 -11.71 -5.82
C THR A 86 8.19 -11.84 -5.54
N PRO A 87 7.46 -12.61 -6.37
CA PRO A 87 6.04 -12.83 -6.17
C PRO A 87 5.73 -13.40 -4.78
N HIS A 88 4.68 -12.86 -4.15
CA HIS A 88 4.18 -13.30 -2.85
C HIS A 88 2.69 -12.96 -2.73
N TYR A 89 2.03 -13.58 -1.73
CA TYR A 89 0.69 -13.22 -1.28
C TYR A 89 0.79 -12.41 0.01
N ASP A 90 -0.13 -11.49 0.22
CA ASP A 90 -0.26 -10.74 1.47
C ASP A 90 -1.01 -11.54 2.54
N THR A 91 -0.45 -12.71 2.91
CA THR A 91 -1.08 -13.67 3.83
C THR A 91 -0.52 -13.65 5.23
N ALA A 92 0.43 -12.75 5.54
CA ALA A 92 1.09 -12.68 6.86
C ALA A 92 0.09 -12.53 8.02
N GLN A 93 -1.10 -12.01 7.73
CA GLN A 93 -2.24 -11.96 8.64
C GLN A 93 -3.41 -12.72 8.00
N ASN A 94 -3.85 -13.80 8.59
CA ASN A 94 -4.93 -14.68 8.09
C ASN A 94 -6.28 -13.95 7.86
N TYR A 95 -6.43 -12.73 8.39
CA TYR A 95 -7.63 -11.91 8.26
C TYR A 95 -7.52 -10.82 7.18
N THR A 96 -6.38 -10.67 6.51
CA THR A 96 -6.21 -9.68 5.44
C THR A 96 -7.21 -9.94 4.32
N THR A 97 -8.04 -8.95 4.00
CA THR A 97 -9.06 -9.07 2.96
C THR A 97 -8.71 -8.30 1.70
N LEU A 98 -7.99 -7.20 1.85
CA LEU A 98 -7.48 -6.35 0.78
C LEU A 98 -6.08 -5.89 1.13
N ALA A 99 -5.28 -5.64 0.11
CA ALA A 99 -4.04 -4.89 0.18
C ALA A 99 -4.10 -3.69 -0.77
N SER A 100 -3.33 -2.67 -0.51
CA SER A 100 -3.22 -1.52 -1.41
C SER A 100 -1.83 -0.94 -1.46
N ILE A 101 -1.50 -0.40 -2.64
CA ILE A 101 -0.27 0.35 -2.91
C ILE A 101 -0.66 1.72 -3.45
N ILE A 102 -0.08 2.80 -2.90
CA ILE A 102 -0.19 4.14 -3.47
C ILE A 102 1.22 4.59 -3.85
N TYR A 103 1.44 4.91 -5.11
CA TYR A 103 2.72 5.47 -5.56
C TYR A 103 2.81 6.95 -5.11
N LEU A 104 3.85 7.28 -4.33
CA LEU A 104 4.08 8.64 -3.87
C LEU A 104 4.95 9.45 -4.84
N ASN A 105 5.72 8.76 -5.68
CA ASN A 105 6.47 9.34 -6.79
C ASN A 105 6.47 8.38 -7.98
N ASP A 106 6.89 8.88 -9.14
CA ASP A 106 6.99 8.13 -10.40
C ASP A 106 8.24 8.51 -11.22
N ASN A 107 9.17 9.24 -10.61
CA ASN A 107 10.41 9.69 -11.22
C ASN A 107 11.57 8.69 -11.10
N PHE A 108 11.27 7.40 -11.15
CA PHE A 108 12.21 6.27 -11.16
C PHE A 108 11.94 5.39 -12.39
N ILE A 109 12.79 4.41 -12.62
CA ILE A 109 12.69 3.46 -13.74
C ILE A 109 12.45 2.06 -13.15
N GLY A 110 11.57 1.28 -13.76
CA GLY A 110 11.13 0.00 -13.20
C GLY A 110 10.20 0.19 -12.01
N GLY A 111 10.29 -0.66 -11.00
CA GLY A 111 9.52 -0.54 -9.77
C GLY A 111 8.01 -0.69 -9.95
N GLU A 112 7.56 -1.23 -11.09
CA GLU A 112 6.15 -1.56 -11.30
C GLU A 112 5.71 -2.64 -10.32
N THR A 113 4.48 -2.52 -9.83
CA THR A 113 3.81 -3.64 -9.18
C THR A 113 3.26 -4.56 -10.28
N TYR A 114 3.71 -5.80 -10.29
CA TYR A 114 3.26 -6.82 -11.24
C TYR A 114 2.56 -7.96 -10.52
N PHE A 115 1.68 -8.64 -11.24
CA PHE A 115 0.94 -9.81 -10.79
C PHE A 115 1.30 -11.01 -11.65
N THR A 116 1.32 -12.21 -11.07
CA THR A 116 1.74 -13.43 -11.78
C THR A 116 0.78 -13.86 -12.88
N ASP A 117 -0.42 -13.31 -12.92
CA ASP A 117 -1.38 -13.49 -14.03
C ASP A 117 -1.11 -12.60 -15.26
N GLY A 118 -0.03 -11.80 -15.22
CA GLY A 118 0.43 -10.95 -16.32
C GLY A 118 0.03 -9.48 -16.23
N MET A 119 -0.75 -9.07 -15.22
CA MET A 119 -1.05 -7.64 -15.02
C MET A 119 0.17 -6.90 -14.50
N ILE A 120 0.45 -5.72 -15.07
CA ILE A 120 1.53 -4.82 -14.64
C ILE A 120 0.98 -3.41 -14.51
N PHE A 121 1.24 -2.77 -13.38
CA PHE A 121 0.78 -1.42 -13.11
C PHE A 121 1.93 -0.42 -13.11
N THR A 122 1.95 0.41 -14.14
CA THR A 122 2.92 1.50 -14.27
C THR A 122 2.77 2.48 -13.11
N PRO A 123 3.87 2.84 -12.42
CA PRO A 123 3.86 3.87 -11.39
C PRO A 123 3.34 5.21 -11.94
N ARG A 124 2.46 5.84 -11.16
CA ARG A 124 2.02 7.23 -11.37
C ARG A 124 1.81 7.87 -10.01
N GLN A 125 2.37 9.05 -9.81
CA GLN A 125 2.23 9.76 -8.54
C GLN A 125 0.74 9.94 -8.18
N GLY A 126 0.37 9.56 -6.95
CA GLY A 126 -1.01 9.60 -6.47
C GLY A 126 -1.90 8.42 -6.89
N ARG A 127 -1.41 7.45 -7.69
CA ARG A 127 -2.18 6.27 -8.09
C ARG A 127 -2.30 5.28 -6.95
N LEU A 128 -3.52 4.85 -6.66
CA LEU A 128 -3.86 3.73 -5.77
C LEU A 128 -4.12 2.48 -6.60
N ILE A 129 -3.54 1.36 -6.21
CA ILE A 129 -3.92 0.01 -6.60
C ILE A 129 -4.48 -0.67 -5.36
N LEU A 130 -5.72 -1.18 -5.42
CA LEU A 130 -6.40 -1.88 -4.35
C LEU A 130 -6.78 -3.28 -4.85
N PHE A 131 -6.37 -4.34 -4.14
CA PHE A 131 -6.55 -5.71 -4.60
C PHE A 131 -6.74 -6.70 -3.45
N ASP A 132 -7.25 -7.88 -3.77
CA ASP A 132 -7.35 -9.01 -2.85
C ASP A 132 -5.96 -9.62 -2.64
N GLY A 133 -5.33 -9.28 -1.53
CA GLY A 133 -3.95 -9.65 -1.23
C GLY A 133 -3.73 -11.15 -0.99
N GLN A 134 -4.79 -11.88 -0.64
CA GLN A 134 -4.72 -13.34 -0.47
C GLN A 134 -4.89 -14.09 -1.80
N TYR A 135 -5.46 -13.43 -2.80
CA TYR A 135 -5.78 -14.06 -4.07
C TYR A 135 -4.74 -13.73 -5.16
N PHE A 136 -4.27 -12.49 -5.20
CA PHE A 136 -3.34 -12.04 -6.22
C PHE A 136 -1.89 -12.15 -5.74
N GLU A 137 -1.17 -13.10 -6.30
CA GLU A 137 0.28 -13.18 -6.14
C GLU A 137 0.94 -12.05 -6.91
N HIS A 138 1.79 -11.25 -6.24
CA HIS A 138 2.34 -10.04 -6.81
C HIS A 138 3.78 -9.78 -6.34
N GLY A 139 4.47 -8.96 -7.11
CA GLY A 139 5.86 -8.56 -6.82
C GLY A 139 6.15 -7.13 -7.27
N VAL A 140 7.42 -6.75 -7.16
CA VAL A 140 7.92 -5.44 -7.58
C VAL A 140 9.14 -5.65 -8.47
N HIS A 141 9.12 -5.08 -9.67
CA HIS A 141 10.28 -5.06 -10.58
C HIS A 141 11.43 -4.25 -10.00
N ASP A 142 12.65 -4.48 -10.52
CA ASP A 142 13.85 -3.76 -10.10
C ASP A 142 13.63 -2.25 -10.19
N VAL A 143 14.00 -1.53 -9.11
CA VAL A 143 13.95 -0.07 -9.02
C VAL A 143 15.29 0.50 -9.46
N SER A 144 15.28 1.46 -10.40
CA SER A 144 16.49 2.15 -10.85
C SER A 144 16.24 3.65 -11.09
N GLY A 145 17.31 4.40 -11.35
CA GLY A 145 17.26 5.84 -11.53
C GLY A 145 17.13 6.61 -10.23
N ASN A 146 15.98 6.53 -9.57
CA ASN A 146 15.70 7.14 -8.27
C ASN A 146 15.03 6.14 -7.30
N GLU A 147 14.96 6.52 -6.03
CA GLU A 147 14.23 5.73 -5.02
C GLU A 147 12.73 5.78 -5.28
N ARG A 148 12.06 4.65 -5.02
CA ARG A 148 10.61 4.50 -5.09
C ARG A 148 10.01 4.65 -3.70
N TYR A 149 9.01 5.51 -3.55
CA TYR A 149 8.24 5.69 -2.33
C TYR A 149 6.79 5.29 -2.57
N VAL A 150 6.24 4.48 -1.65
CA VAL A 150 4.83 4.09 -1.69
C VAL A 150 4.21 4.14 -0.29
N VAL A 151 2.89 4.26 -0.23
CA VAL A 151 2.11 3.82 0.91
C VAL A 151 1.65 2.40 0.63
N ALA A 152 1.87 1.50 1.57
CA ALA A 152 1.30 0.15 1.58
C ALA A 152 0.31 0.04 2.74
N ALA A 153 -0.88 -0.52 2.48
CA ALA A 153 -1.88 -0.71 3.53
C ALA A 153 -2.60 -2.05 3.37
N TRP A 154 -2.96 -2.65 4.52
CA TRP A 154 -3.66 -3.92 4.62
C TRP A 154 -4.97 -3.73 5.36
N TYR A 155 -5.98 -4.50 4.99
CA TYR A 155 -7.35 -4.32 5.44
C TYR A 155 -7.91 -5.62 6.01
N LYS A 156 -8.84 -5.47 6.95
CA LYS A 156 -9.64 -6.56 7.49
C LYS A 156 -11.13 -6.30 7.32
N LYS A 157 -11.97 -7.31 7.46
CA LYS A 157 -13.44 -7.14 7.45
C LYS A 157 -13.90 -6.13 8.50
N ASN A 158 -14.87 -5.31 8.11
CA ASN A 158 -15.53 -4.38 9.00
C ASN A 158 -16.64 -5.07 9.79
N GLU A 159 -16.33 -5.56 10.97
CA GLU A 159 -17.29 -6.29 11.84
C GLU A 159 -18.46 -5.43 12.33
N LYS A 160 -18.33 -4.09 12.33
CA LYS A 160 -19.37 -3.18 12.82
C LYS A 160 -20.66 -3.21 11.97
N ARG A 161 -20.61 -3.67 10.71
CA ARG A 161 -21.75 -3.74 9.78
C ARG A 161 -22.51 -5.05 9.83
N THR A 162 -22.08 -6.04 10.59
CA THR A 162 -22.74 -7.36 10.71
C THR A 162 -23.80 -7.44 11.81
N LYS A 163 -24.08 -6.35 12.54
CA LYS A 163 -25.25 -6.33 13.43
C LYS A 163 -26.51 -6.28 12.55
N LYS A 164 -27.09 -7.46 12.31
CA LYS A 164 -28.37 -7.69 11.65
C LYS A 164 -29.43 -6.70 12.15
N ILE A 165 -30.08 -6.02 11.23
CA ILE A 165 -31.42 -5.47 11.47
C ILE A 165 -32.28 -6.68 11.83
N LYS A 166 -32.60 -6.85 13.12
CA LYS A 166 -33.69 -7.73 13.52
C LYS A 166 -34.97 -7.04 13.05
N VAL A 167 -35.53 -7.51 11.96
CA VAL A 167 -36.89 -7.19 11.59
C VAL A 167 -37.78 -7.92 12.59
N TYR A 168 -38.52 -7.17 13.40
CA TYR A 168 -39.58 -7.68 14.25
C TYR A 168 -40.88 -7.70 13.42
#